data_f8d446eabea54d3ed64e0d14ea29f789
#
_entry.id   f8d446eabea54d3ed64e0d14ea29f789
#
_cell.length_a   1.000
_cell.length_b   1.000
_cell.length_c   1.000
_cell.angle_alpha   90.00
_cell.angle_beta   90.00
_cell.angle_gamma   90.00
#
_symmetry.space_group_name_H-M   'P 1'
#
loop_
_entity.id
_entity.type
_entity.pdbx_description
1 polymer ?
#
loop_
_entity_poly.entity_id
_entity_poly.type
_entity_poly.pdbx_seq_one_letter_code
_entity_poly.pdbx_strand_id
1 'polypeptide(L)'
;FQAEDGIRDAQESRGLGDVYKRQLYDTMLSLAKKSPERWEWVRKLRKEAEAVRDEREDTGFTAKKVLRILRKIVPGNAIITTEVGQNQMWASLYFDIYEPRTFLSSGGLGTMGSGFPMAIGAKVARPDRFVMDIAGDGSFKMNEKELATTVLENIPVTVVILNNHMLGMVAQWQRMFYDYRYIGVELENIPDFEKLAKAYGAEGFRVDSPQELEKAIKFVLGSEVSVVMDVSIHPEEDVLPFVPPGKGLHEVIEK
;
A
#
# COMPACT_ATOMS: atom_id res chain seq x y z
N PHE A 1 -30.00 5.65 9.71
CA PHE A 1 -29.44 4.32 9.39
C PHE A 1 -29.33 3.55 10.70
N GLN A 2 -30.15 2.53 10.90
CA GLN A 2 -29.96 1.64 12.03
C GLN A 2 -28.86 0.64 11.66
N ALA A 3 -28.08 0.19 12.65
CA ALA A 3 -26.95 -0.71 12.40
C ALA A 3 -27.37 -2.01 11.69
N GLU A 4 -28.60 -2.48 11.95
CA GLU A 4 -29.18 -3.63 11.26
C GLU A 4 -29.46 -3.37 9.77
N ASP A 5 -29.91 -2.18 9.42
CA ASP A 5 -30.12 -1.81 8.02
C ASP A 5 -28.80 -1.70 7.27
N GLY A 6 -27.75 -1.19 7.91
CA GLY A 6 -26.39 -1.15 7.34
C GLY A 6 -25.79 -2.54 7.14
N ILE A 7 -26.06 -3.49 8.02
CA ILE A 7 -25.63 -4.89 7.86
C ILE A 7 -26.42 -5.57 6.74
N ARG A 8 -27.73 -5.31 6.65
CA ARG A 8 -28.60 -5.84 5.60
C ARG A 8 -28.20 -5.28 4.24
N ASP A 9 -28.01 -3.97 4.14
CA ASP A 9 -27.52 -3.32 2.92
C ASP A 9 -26.14 -3.84 2.49
N ALA A 10 -25.24 -4.11 3.45
CA ALA A 10 -23.95 -4.72 3.17
C ALA A 10 -24.06 -6.19 2.71
N GLN A 11 -25.04 -6.95 3.21
CA GLN A 11 -25.31 -8.31 2.75
C GLN A 11 -26.01 -8.33 1.38
N GLU A 12 -26.97 -7.45 1.17
CA GLU A 12 -27.65 -7.30 -0.12
C GLU A 12 -26.70 -6.74 -1.18
N SER A 13 -25.85 -5.79 -0.83
CA SER A 13 -24.81 -5.29 -1.75
C SER A 13 -23.74 -6.32 -2.06
N ARG A 14 -23.46 -7.27 -1.16
CA ARG A 14 -22.59 -8.42 -1.48
C ARG A 14 -23.23 -9.34 -2.52
N GLY A 15 -24.52 -9.59 -2.43
CA GLY A 15 -25.27 -10.38 -3.41
C GLY A 15 -25.45 -9.65 -4.74
N LEU A 16 -26.09 -8.50 -4.70
CA LEU A 16 -26.40 -7.69 -5.89
C LEU A 16 -25.16 -7.01 -6.46
N GLY A 17 -24.28 -6.46 -5.63
CA GLY A 17 -23.04 -5.83 -6.06
C GLY A 17 -22.11 -6.81 -6.78
N ASP A 18 -21.98 -8.04 -6.30
CA ASP A 18 -21.19 -9.06 -6.96
C ASP A 18 -21.84 -9.59 -8.25
N VAL A 19 -23.18 -9.65 -8.30
CA VAL A 19 -23.91 -9.99 -9.53
C VAL A 19 -23.72 -8.88 -10.58
N TYR A 20 -23.89 -7.62 -10.24
CA TYR A 20 -23.67 -6.51 -11.16
C TYR A 20 -22.21 -6.38 -11.60
N LYS A 21 -21.26 -6.56 -10.69
CA LYS A 21 -19.84 -6.58 -11.03
C LYS A 21 -19.50 -7.74 -11.98
N ARG A 22 -20.05 -8.91 -11.74
CA ARG A 22 -19.87 -10.07 -12.60
C ARG A 22 -20.50 -9.84 -13.97
N GLN A 23 -21.74 -9.34 -14.02
CA GLN A 23 -22.41 -8.99 -15.26
C GLN A 23 -21.66 -7.91 -16.04
N LEU A 24 -21.16 -6.87 -15.36
CA LEU A 24 -20.32 -5.85 -15.97
C LEU A 24 -19.04 -6.46 -16.53
N TYR A 25 -18.36 -7.30 -15.75
CA TYR A 25 -17.14 -7.98 -16.15
C TYR A 25 -17.38 -8.90 -17.36
N ASP A 26 -18.41 -9.72 -17.33
CA ASP A 26 -18.78 -10.62 -18.45
C ASP A 26 -19.17 -9.82 -19.69
N THR A 27 -19.89 -8.71 -19.52
CA THR A 27 -20.25 -7.79 -20.60
C THR A 27 -18.98 -7.13 -21.17
N MET A 28 -18.08 -6.64 -20.33
CA MET A 28 -16.80 -6.07 -20.74
C MET A 28 -15.92 -7.09 -21.46
N LEU A 29 -15.85 -8.34 -20.97
CA LEU A 29 -15.14 -9.42 -21.64
C LEU A 29 -15.75 -9.75 -23.01
N SER A 30 -17.08 -9.81 -23.11
CA SER A 30 -17.77 -10.08 -24.37
C SER A 30 -17.55 -8.96 -25.39
N LEU A 31 -17.56 -7.70 -24.92
CA LEU A 31 -17.26 -6.53 -25.73
C LEU A 31 -15.77 -6.49 -26.12
N ALA A 32 -14.88 -6.83 -25.21
CA ALA A 32 -13.44 -6.89 -25.48
C ALA A 32 -13.10 -7.94 -26.56
N LYS A 33 -13.76 -9.10 -26.53
CA LYS A 33 -13.60 -10.13 -27.57
C LYS A 33 -14.08 -9.68 -28.96
N LYS A 34 -14.98 -8.71 -29.00
CA LYS A 34 -15.58 -8.19 -30.24
C LYS A 34 -14.88 -6.97 -30.83
N SER A 35 -13.89 -6.41 -30.17
CA SER A 35 -13.22 -5.17 -30.62
C SER A 35 -11.70 -5.25 -30.45
N PRO A 36 -10.99 -5.81 -31.45
CA PRO A 36 -9.52 -5.79 -31.48
C PRO A 36 -8.92 -4.39 -31.34
N GLU A 37 -9.60 -3.37 -31.89
CA GLU A 37 -9.19 -1.95 -31.82
C GLU A 37 -9.12 -1.42 -30.38
N ARG A 38 -10.01 -1.89 -29.50
CA ARG A 38 -9.97 -1.49 -28.08
C ARG A 38 -8.75 -2.03 -27.36
N TRP A 39 -8.28 -3.21 -27.70
CA TRP A 39 -7.06 -3.77 -27.15
C TRP A 39 -5.81 -3.04 -27.63
N GLU A 40 -5.82 -2.54 -28.85
CA GLU A 40 -4.77 -1.68 -29.36
C GLU A 40 -4.72 -0.35 -28.62
N TRP A 41 -5.87 0.28 -28.39
CA TRP A 41 -6.00 1.47 -27.56
C TRP A 41 -5.54 1.24 -26.12
N VAL A 42 -5.95 0.16 -25.46
CA VAL A 42 -5.50 -0.20 -24.13
C VAL A 42 -3.97 -0.41 -24.09
N ARG A 43 -3.40 -1.07 -25.07
CA ARG A 43 -1.94 -1.24 -25.18
C ARG A 43 -1.22 0.08 -25.35
N LYS A 44 -1.78 0.97 -26.16
CA LYS A 44 -1.24 2.32 -26.36
C LYS A 44 -1.25 3.11 -25.05
N LEU A 45 -2.39 3.15 -24.34
CA LEU A 45 -2.51 3.83 -23.05
C LEU A 45 -1.57 3.25 -21.98
N ARG A 46 -1.41 1.93 -21.95
CA ARG A 46 -0.43 1.29 -21.03
C ARG A 46 0.99 1.75 -21.34
N LYS A 47 1.38 1.74 -22.61
CA LYS A 47 2.71 2.19 -23.02
C LYS A 47 2.95 3.67 -22.69
N GLU A 48 1.95 4.52 -22.91
CA GLU A 48 2.02 5.93 -22.53
C GLU A 48 2.11 6.11 -21.00
N ALA A 49 1.32 5.36 -20.23
CA ALA A 49 1.39 5.39 -18.77
C ALA A 49 2.73 4.87 -18.23
N GLU A 50 3.31 3.84 -18.85
CA GLU A 50 4.64 3.32 -18.50
C GLU A 50 5.72 4.36 -18.80
N ALA A 51 5.67 5.04 -19.95
CA ALA A 51 6.61 6.09 -20.30
C ALA A 51 6.57 7.24 -19.28
N VAL A 52 5.38 7.74 -18.94
CA VAL A 52 5.24 8.80 -17.92
C VAL A 52 5.74 8.36 -16.54
N ARG A 53 5.55 7.07 -16.20
CA ARG A 53 6.08 6.51 -14.94
C ARG A 53 7.60 6.45 -14.91
N ASP A 54 8.26 6.25 -16.04
CA ASP A 54 9.72 6.09 -16.13
C ASP A 54 10.49 7.40 -16.32
N GLU A 55 9.86 8.45 -16.82
CA GLU A 55 10.50 9.75 -17.11
C GLU A 55 11.00 10.52 -15.88
N ARG A 56 10.60 10.12 -14.67
CA ARG A 56 11.08 10.75 -13.44
C ARG A 56 12.31 10.02 -12.93
N GLU A 57 13.48 10.59 -13.11
CA GLU A 57 14.70 10.09 -12.47
C GLU A 57 14.60 10.22 -10.95
N ASP A 58 14.56 9.09 -10.28
CA ASP A 58 14.59 9.04 -8.82
C ASP A 58 16.02 9.24 -8.33
N THR A 59 16.33 10.44 -7.87
CA THR A 59 17.57 10.71 -7.17
C THR A 59 17.46 10.22 -5.73
N GLY A 60 18.05 9.05 -5.44
CA GLY A 60 18.06 8.50 -4.08
C GLY A 60 17.24 7.22 -3.89
N PHE A 61 17.00 6.88 -2.63
CA PHE A 61 16.21 5.73 -2.21
C PHE A 61 14.81 6.20 -1.84
N THR A 62 13.92 6.24 -2.84
CA THR A 62 12.57 6.81 -2.77
C THR A 62 11.51 5.72 -2.53
N ALA A 63 10.33 6.10 -2.05
CA ALA A 63 9.18 5.21 -1.89
C ALA A 63 8.82 4.52 -3.22
N LYS A 64 8.82 5.26 -4.33
CA LYS A 64 8.62 4.73 -5.69
C LYS A 64 9.63 3.64 -6.03
N LYS A 65 10.92 3.87 -5.76
CA LYS A 65 11.99 2.89 -6.02
C LYS A 65 11.85 1.65 -5.14
N VAL A 66 11.53 1.82 -3.86
CA VAL A 66 11.24 0.72 -2.93
C VAL A 66 10.12 -0.15 -3.48
N LEU A 67 8.98 0.44 -3.82
CA LEU A 67 7.80 -0.30 -4.29
C LEU A 67 8.05 -1.03 -5.62
N ARG A 68 8.82 -0.43 -6.53
CA ARG A 68 9.22 -1.09 -7.79
C ARG A 68 10.16 -2.28 -7.57
N ILE A 69 11.10 -2.17 -6.64
CA ILE A 69 11.97 -3.30 -6.27
C ILE A 69 11.13 -4.43 -5.67
N LEU A 70 10.28 -4.11 -4.70
CA LEU A 70 9.39 -5.08 -4.08
C LEU A 70 8.50 -5.77 -5.11
N ARG A 71 7.90 -5.02 -6.04
CA ARG A 71 7.00 -5.61 -7.06
C ARG A 71 7.70 -6.62 -7.96
N LYS A 72 8.98 -6.44 -8.26
CA LYS A 72 9.76 -7.36 -9.10
C LYS A 72 10.03 -8.71 -8.40
N ILE A 73 10.04 -8.72 -7.08
CA ILE A 73 10.45 -9.89 -6.27
C ILE A 73 9.25 -10.59 -5.64
N VAL A 74 8.27 -9.80 -5.17
CA VAL A 74 7.05 -10.32 -4.51
C VAL A 74 6.19 -11.12 -5.51
N PRO A 75 5.64 -12.29 -5.11
CA PRO A 75 4.80 -13.11 -5.98
C PRO A 75 3.63 -12.32 -6.59
N GLY A 76 3.26 -12.63 -7.84
CA GLY A 76 2.18 -11.94 -8.55
C GLY A 76 0.79 -12.14 -7.92
N ASN A 77 0.63 -13.22 -7.16
CA ASN A 77 -0.59 -13.56 -6.44
C ASN A 77 -0.58 -13.16 -4.95
N ALA A 78 0.42 -12.39 -4.52
CA ALA A 78 0.50 -11.88 -3.15
C ALA A 78 -0.71 -11.00 -2.80
N ILE A 79 -1.11 -11.02 -1.54
CA ILE A 79 -2.09 -10.08 -1.01
C ILE A 79 -1.35 -8.92 -0.39
N ILE A 80 -1.67 -7.72 -0.84
CA ILE A 80 -1.09 -6.47 -0.38
C ILE A 80 -2.12 -5.72 0.43
N THR A 81 -1.77 -5.35 1.64
CA THR A 81 -2.53 -4.39 2.43
C THR A 81 -1.80 -3.06 2.48
N THR A 82 -2.51 -2.00 2.78
CA THR A 82 -1.86 -0.71 3.02
C THR A 82 -2.35 -0.10 4.32
N GLU A 83 -1.46 0.52 5.03
CA GLU A 83 -1.82 1.54 6.00
C GLU A 83 -2.34 2.80 5.30
N VAL A 84 -2.66 3.85 6.02
CA VAL A 84 -3.22 5.08 5.48
C VAL A 84 -2.21 6.22 5.55
N GLY A 85 -2.10 6.96 4.45
CA GLY A 85 -1.17 8.09 4.28
C GLY A 85 -0.51 8.09 2.91
N GLN A 86 0.66 8.70 2.81
CA GLN A 86 1.45 8.69 1.56
C GLN A 86 1.78 7.27 1.10
N ASN A 87 2.08 6.35 2.02
CA ASN A 87 2.32 4.94 1.74
C ASN A 87 1.18 4.30 0.92
N GLN A 88 -0.07 4.57 1.27
CA GLN A 88 -1.26 4.10 0.56
C GLN A 88 -1.30 4.64 -0.88
N MET A 89 -1.05 5.92 -1.04
CA MET A 89 -1.08 6.59 -2.33
C MET A 89 0.08 6.12 -3.22
N TRP A 90 1.30 6.03 -2.69
CA TRP A 90 2.44 5.47 -3.42
C TRP A 90 2.22 4.01 -3.81
N ALA A 91 1.66 3.18 -2.91
CA ALA A 91 1.32 1.79 -3.24
C ALA A 91 0.32 1.72 -4.40
N SER A 92 -0.71 2.57 -4.39
CA SER A 92 -1.70 2.64 -5.47
C SER A 92 -1.11 3.10 -6.80
N LEU A 93 -0.07 3.96 -6.78
CA LEU A 93 0.57 4.50 -7.97
C LEU A 93 1.65 3.58 -8.55
N TYR A 94 2.41 2.88 -7.68
CA TYR A 94 3.68 2.26 -8.07
C TYR A 94 3.78 0.76 -7.82
N PHE A 95 2.77 0.15 -7.16
CA PHE A 95 2.75 -1.28 -6.92
C PHE A 95 1.67 -1.96 -7.77
N ASP A 96 2.07 -2.60 -8.86
CA ASP A 96 1.14 -3.27 -9.78
C ASP A 96 0.46 -4.47 -9.13
N ILE A 97 -0.87 -4.55 -9.28
CA ILE A 97 -1.71 -5.64 -8.79
C ILE A 97 -2.19 -6.47 -9.97
N TYR A 98 -1.97 -7.78 -9.93
CA TYR A 98 -2.25 -8.67 -11.05
C TYR A 98 -3.50 -9.54 -10.87
N GLU A 99 -3.98 -9.69 -9.64
CA GLU A 99 -5.18 -10.47 -9.35
C GLU A 99 -6.25 -9.61 -8.65
N PRO A 100 -7.54 -9.80 -8.98
CA PRO A 100 -8.62 -9.13 -8.24
C PRO A 100 -8.62 -9.52 -6.76
N ARG A 101 -9.01 -8.58 -5.89
CA ARG A 101 -9.14 -8.78 -4.43
C ARG A 101 -7.84 -9.10 -3.72
N THR A 102 -6.70 -8.73 -4.29
CA THR A 102 -5.38 -8.86 -3.66
C THR A 102 -4.77 -7.52 -3.22
N PHE A 103 -5.53 -6.42 -3.31
CA PHE A 103 -5.15 -5.12 -2.76
C PHE A 103 -6.24 -4.65 -1.80
N LEU A 104 -5.89 -4.59 -0.51
CA LEU A 104 -6.81 -4.24 0.58
C LEU A 104 -6.35 -2.92 1.20
N SER A 105 -7.23 -1.94 1.21
CA SER A 105 -6.89 -0.60 1.65
C SER A 105 -8.11 0.12 2.21
N SER A 106 -7.94 0.91 3.29
CA SER A 106 -8.99 1.75 3.86
C SER A 106 -9.18 3.03 3.03
N GLY A 107 -9.65 2.90 1.78
CA GLY A 107 -9.81 4.02 0.86
C GLY A 107 -11.03 4.91 1.13
N GLY A 108 -11.99 4.45 1.93
CA GLY A 108 -13.20 5.20 2.29
C GLY A 108 -13.01 6.03 3.55
N LEU A 109 -12.89 5.38 4.71
CA LEU A 109 -12.72 6.07 6.00
C LEU A 109 -11.30 6.57 6.25
N GLY A 110 -10.30 5.98 5.58
CA GLY A 110 -8.91 6.36 5.79
C GLY A 110 -8.42 6.07 7.21
N THR A 111 -8.71 4.89 7.73
CA THR A 111 -8.39 4.51 9.12
C THR A 111 -6.92 4.14 9.22
N MET A 112 -6.10 5.01 9.83
CA MET A 112 -4.72 4.70 10.18
C MET A 112 -4.66 3.53 11.19
N GLY A 113 -3.68 2.64 11.02
CA GLY A 113 -3.55 1.44 11.85
C GLY A 113 -4.39 0.24 11.38
N SER A 114 -5.10 0.32 10.27
CA SER A 114 -5.93 -0.79 9.76
C SER A 114 -5.18 -1.77 8.86
N GLY A 115 -4.06 -1.38 8.26
CA GLY A 115 -3.33 -2.17 7.26
C GLY A 115 -2.78 -3.46 7.83
N PHE A 116 -2.05 -3.38 8.92
CA PHE A 116 -1.46 -4.55 9.57
C PHE A 116 -2.51 -5.55 10.09
N PRO A 117 -3.58 -5.15 10.82
CA PRO A 117 -4.67 -6.06 11.16
C PRO A 117 -5.37 -6.68 9.95
N MET A 118 -5.54 -5.93 8.85
CA MET A 118 -6.06 -6.49 7.60
C MET A 118 -5.12 -7.55 7.01
N ALA A 119 -3.81 -7.34 7.09
CA ALA A 119 -2.81 -8.32 6.65
C ALA A 119 -2.91 -9.62 7.45
N ILE A 120 -3.05 -9.53 8.77
CA ILE A 120 -3.28 -10.70 9.64
C ILE A 120 -4.54 -11.44 9.20
N GLY A 121 -5.66 -10.74 9.04
CA GLY A 121 -6.91 -11.33 8.57
C GLY A 121 -6.81 -11.95 7.18
N ALA A 122 -6.08 -11.31 6.26
CA ALA A 122 -5.82 -11.85 4.92
C ALA A 122 -4.99 -13.13 4.97
N LYS A 123 -3.99 -13.20 5.85
CA LYS A 123 -3.14 -14.39 6.02
C LYS A 123 -3.92 -15.55 6.62
N VAL A 124 -4.79 -15.29 7.59
CA VAL A 124 -5.69 -16.30 8.16
C VAL A 124 -6.65 -16.83 7.09
N ALA A 125 -7.23 -15.95 6.28
CA ALA A 125 -8.15 -16.33 5.21
C ALA A 125 -7.46 -17.06 4.05
N ARG A 126 -6.19 -16.76 3.77
CA ARG A 126 -5.40 -17.33 2.67
C ARG A 126 -3.99 -17.67 3.15
N PRO A 127 -3.86 -18.74 3.94
CA PRO A 127 -2.56 -19.17 4.49
C PRO A 127 -1.57 -19.59 3.40
N ASP A 128 -2.06 -19.97 2.23
CA ASP A 128 -1.30 -20.34 1.04
C ASP A 128 -0.63 -19.15 0.33
N ARG A 129 -1.01 -17.90 0.68
CA ARG A 129 -0.52 -16.71 -0.01
C ARG A 129 0.52 -15.94 0.79
N PHE A 130 1.43 -15.32 0.09
CA PHE A 130 2.28 -14.29 0.66
C PHE A 130 1.43 -13.05 0.95
N VAL A 131 1.55 -12.51 2.15
CA VAL A 131 0.81 -11.31 2.58
C VAL A 131 1.80 -10.24 3.02
N MET A 132 1.67 -9.05 2.48
CA MET A 132 2.54 -7.92 2.79
C MET A 132 1.73 -6.65 3.05
N ASP A 133 2.00 -6.00 4.17
CA ASP A 133 1.49 -4.67 4.50
C ASP A 133 2.51 -3.60 4.08
N ILE A 134 2.06 -2.60 3.32
CA ILE A 134 2.83 -1.41 2.98
C ILE A 134 2.39 -0.30 3.91
N ALA A 135 3.21 -0.03 4.89
CA ALA A 135 2.91 0.86 6.00
C ALA A 135 3.66 2.20 5.93
N GLY A 136 3.15 3.20 6.61
CA GLY A 136 3.91 4.35 7.07
C GLY A 136 4.24 4.20 8.55
N ASP A 137 5.29 4.84 9.00
CA ASP A 137 5.78 4.80 10.38
C ASP A 137 4.72 5.24 11.41
N GLY A 138 4.06 6.36 11.17
CA GLY A 138 3.00 6.85 12.05
C GLY A 138 1.76 5.98 12.08
N SER A 139 1.42 5.35 10.96
CA SER A 139 0.23 4.51 10.83
C SER A 139 0.45 3.13 11.44
N PHE A 140 1.59 2.48 11.15
CA PHE A 140 1.95 1.18 11.72
C PHE A 140 2.02 1.24 13.25
N LYS A 141 2.60 2.31 13.81
CA LYS A 141 2.69 2.55 15.26
C LYS A 141 1.35 2.46 15.99
N MET A 142 0.23 2.68 15.31
CA MET A 142 -1.09 2.64 15.96
C MET A 142 -1.50 1.22 16.38
N ASN A 143 -1.03 0.21 15.66
CA ASN A 143 -1.37 -1.19 15.91
C ASN A 143 -0.17 -2.15 15.84
N GLU A 144 1.06 -1.66 16.05
CA GLU A 144 2.26 -2.50 16.12
C GLU A 144 2.16 -3.61 17.18
N LYS A 145 1.36 -3.42 18.21
CA LYS A 145 1.08 -4.41 19.26
C LYS A 145 0.53 -5.74 18.74
N GLU A 146 -0.10 -5.71 17.57
CA GLU A 146 -0.62 -6.92 16.91
C GLU A 146 0.50 -7.85 16.40
N LEU A 147 1.77 -7.43 16.48
CA LEU A 147 2.91 -8.34 16.36
C LEU A 147 2.84 -9.48 17.37
N ALA A 148 2.33 -9.22 18.58
CA ALA A 148 2.08 -10.27 19.56
C ALA A 148 1.12 -11.34 19.03
N THR A 149 0.03 -10.93 18.38
CA THR A 149 -0.93 -11.84 17.77
C THR A 149 -0.28 -12.68 16.67
N THR A 150 0.52 -12.06 15.79
CA THR A 150 1.17 -12.81 14.68
C THR A 150 2.17 -13.85 15.19
N VAL A 151 2.89 -13.55 16.26
CA VAL A 151 3.87 -14.46 16.85
C VAL A 151 3.20 -15.58 17.63
N LEU A 152 2.22 -15.26 18.48
CA LEU A 152 1.52 -16.23 19.30
C LEU A 152 0.71 -17.23 18.47
N GLU A 153 0.07 -16.77 17.41
CA GLU A 153 -0.80 -17.58 16.56
C GLU A 153 -0.08 -18.15 15.32
N ASN A 154 1.24 -17.90 15.20
CA ASN A 154 2.04 -18.34 14.04
C ASN A 154 1.44 -17.89 12.69
N ILE A 155 1.09 -16.62 12.58
CA ILE A 155 0.53 -15.99 11.37
C ILE A 155 1.61 -15.14 10.70
N PRO A 156 2.43 -15.68 9.78
CA PRO A 156 3.54 -14.96 9.16
C PRO A 156 3.02 -13.88 8.20
N VAL A 157 3.28 -12.63 8.54
CA VAL A 157 2.97 -11.44 7.74
C VAL A 157 4.23 -10.60 7.57
N THR A 158 4.40 -10.03 6.40
CA THR A 158 5.47 -9.08 6.13
C THR A 158 4.97 -7.66 6.24
N VAL A 159 5.66 -6.80 6.96
CA VAL A 159 5.40 -5.37 7.01
C VAL A 159 6.58 -4.62 6.41
N VAL A 160 6.29 -3.72 5.48
CA VAL A 160 7.26 -2.78 4.89
C VAL A 160 6.88 -1.38 5.33
N ILE A 161 7.63 -0.82 6.23
CA ILE A 161 7.41 0.55 6.72
C ILE A 161 8.19 1.50 5.83
N LEU A 162 7.50 2.35 5.08
CA LEU A 162 8.09 3.48 4.38
C LEU A 162 8.27 4.61 5.41
N ASN A 163 9.44 4.62 6.04
CA ASN A 163 9.72 5.46 7.20
C ASN A 163 10.34 6.79 6.75
N ASN A 164 9.56 7.85 6.84
CA ASN A 164 9.99 9.22 6.58
C ASN A 164 10.03 10.11 7.83
N HIS A 165 9.79 9.54 9.01
CA HIS A 165 9.70 10.23 10.29
C HIS A 165 8.64 11.35 10.34
N MET A 166 7.58 11.21 9.54
CA MET A 166 6.53 12.22 9.45
C MET A 166 5.14 11.61 9.28
N LEU A 167 4.11 12.32 9.70
CA LEU A 167 2.75 12.14 9.18
C LEU A 167 2.71 12.73 7.77
N GLY A 168 3.28 12.00 6.82
CA GLY A 168 3.73 12.50 5.54
C GLY A 168 2.64 13.15 4.69
N MET A 169 1.40 12.63 4.71
CA MET A 169 0.30 13.23 3.93
C MET A 169 -0.06 14.63 4.45
N VAL A 170 -0.12 14.80 5.77
CA VAL A 170 -0.38 16.12 6.39
C VAL A 170 0.80 17.06 6.16
N ALA A 171 2.03 16.55 6.30
CA ALA A 171 3.25 17.32 6.02
C ALA A 171 3.30 17.80 4.57
N GLN A 172 2.95 16.96 3.59
CA GLN A 172 2.86 17.35 2.19
C GLN A 172 1.86 18.49 1.98
N TRP A 173 0.69 18.45 2.61
CA TRP A 173 -0.29 19.54 2.53
C TRP A 173 0.21 20.81 3.18
N GLN A 174 0.87 20.73 4.34
CA GLN A 174 1.47 21.89 5.00
C GLN A 174 2.57 22.52 4.13
N ARG A 175 3.35 21.69 3.43
CA ARG A 175 4.35 22.14 2.46
C ARG A 175 3.72 22.82 1.24
N MET A 176 2.73 22.18 0.63
CA MET A 176 2.13 22.67 -0.61
C MET A 176 1.19 23.87 -0.44
N PHE A 177 0.47 23.96 0.69
CA PHE A 177 -0.62 24.92 0.84
C PHE A 177 -0.52 25.83 2.05
N TYR A 178 0.48 25.63 2.94
CA TYR A 178 0.60 26.37 4.20
C TYR A 178 2.03 26.87 4.47
N ASP A 179 2.76 27.22 3.42
CA ASP A 179 4.09 27.85 3.47
C ASP A 179 5.09 27.11 4.38
N TYR A 180 5.14 25.76 4.28
CA TYR A 180 6.04 24.92 5.09
C TYR A 180 5.85 25.07 6.61
N ARG A 181 4.69 25.50 7.07
CA ARG A 181 4.41 25.61 8.51
C ARG A 181 4.05 24.25 9.09
N TYR A 182 5.06 23.47 9.42
CA TYR A 182 4.91 22.14 10.02
C TYR A 182 4.41 22.23 11.45
N ILE A 183 3.29 21.60 11.76
CA ILE A 183 2.71 21.51 13.11
C ILE A 183 2.20 20.09 13.34
N GLY A 184 2.78 19.41 14.34
CA GLY A 184 2.30 18.10 14.80
C GLY A 184 2.46 16.97 13.79
N VAL A 185 3.37 17.10 12.82
CA VAL A 185 3.60 16.10 11.77
C VAL A 185 4.93 15.37 11.91
N GLU A 186 5.88 15.92 12.64
CA GLU A 186 7.19 15.31 12.89
C GLU A 186 7.08 14.19 13.92
N LEU A 187 7.68 13.06 13.63
CA LEU A 187 7.68 11.87 14.47
C LEU A 187 9.10 11.60 14.99
N GLU A 188 9.62 12.53 15.81
CA GLU A 188 11.00 12.47 16.32
C GLU A 188 11.28 11.27 17.24
N ASN A 189 10.28 10.81 17.96
CA ASN A 189 10.40 9.76 19.00
C ASN A 189 9.60 8.51 18.65
N ILE A 190 9.72 8.01 17.42
CA ILE A 190 9.15 6.72 17.04
C ILE A 190 10.03 5.58 17.53
N PRO A 191 9.45 4.39 17.77
CA PRO A 191 10.23 3.20 18.11
C PRO A 191 11.23 2.84 17.00
N ASP A 192 12.34 2.25 17.41
CA ASP A 192 13.19 1.49 16.50
C ASP A 192 12.41 0.22 16.11
N PHE A 193 11.84 0.19 14.92
CA PHE A 193 10.94 -0.87 14.48
C PHE A 193 11.65 -2.21 14.29
N GLU A 194 12.96 -2.21 14.01
CA GLU A 194 13.76 -3.42 13.99
C GLU A 194 13.83 -4.07 15.36
N LYS A 195 14.15 -3.28 16.39
CA LYS A 195 14.21 -3.77 17.78
C LYS A 195 12.82 -4.12 18.31
N LEU A 196 11.82 -3.34 17.95
CA LEU A 196 10.43 -3.60 18.33
C LEU A 196 9.97 -4.97 17.82
N ALA A 197 10.19 -5.27 16.54
CA ALA A 197 9.86 -6.57 15.97
C ALA A 197 10.52 -7.72 16.75
N LYS A 198 11.82 -7.61 17.00
CA LYS A 198 12.60 -8.60 17.77
C LYS A 198 12.10 -8.74 19.21
N ALA A 199 11.67 -7.65 19.84
CA ALA A 199 11.12 -7.70 21.21
C ALA A 199 9.80 -8.49 21.28
N TYR A 200 9.02 -8.50 20.20
CA TYR A 200 7.81 -9.35 20.08
C TYR A 200 8.11 -10.79 19.65
N GLY A 201 9.34 -11.10 19.23
CA GLY A 201 9.71 -12.43 18.71
C GLY A 201 9.53 -12.58 17.18
N ALA A 202 9.29 -11.47 16.48
CA ALA A 202 9.32 -11.39 15.02
C ALA A 202 10.75 -11.06 14.53
N GLU A 203 10.98 -11.15 13.21
CA GLU A 203 12.22 -10.67 12.61
C GLU A 203 12.11 -9.19 12.24
N GLY A 204 13.20 -8.45 12.42
CA GLY A 204 13.28 -7.03 12.10
C GLY A 204 14.50 -6.71 11.27
N PHE A 205 14.33 -5.85 10.27
CA PHE A 205 15.41 -5.35 9.42
C PHE A 205 15.32 -3.83 9.29
N ARG A 206 16.46 -3.16 9.43
CA ARG A 206 16.64 -1.79 8.97
C ARG A 206 17.17 -1.80 7.54
N VAL A 207 16.59 -0.97 6.69
CA VAL A 207 16.87 -0.95 5.25
C VAL A 207 17.09 0.49 4.81
N ASP A 208 18.35 0.81 4.49
CA ASP A 208 18.77 2.16 4.08
C ASP A 208 19.25 2.18 2.59
N SER A 209 19.16 1.04 1.88
CA SER A 209 19.63 0.92 0.50
C SER A 209 18.83 -0.10 -0.32
N PRO A 210 18.83 0.02 -1.67
CA PRO A 210 18.22 -0.97 -2.56
C PRO A 210 18.77 -2.39 -2.37
N GLN A 211 20.06 -2.52 -2.12
CA GLN A 211 20.72 -3.83 -1.94
C GLN A 211 20.28 -4.52 -0.66
N GLU A 212 20.12 -3.76 0.43
CA GLU A 212 19.57 -4.26 1.69
C GLU A 212 18.11 -4.67 1.54
N LEU A 213 17.30 -3.87 0.82
CA LEU A 213 15.92 -4.21 0.51
C LEU A 213 15.80 -5.53 -0.23
N GLU A 214 16.60 -5.71 -1.31
CA GLU A 214 16.59 -6.96 -2.06
C GLU A 214 17.01 -8.17 -1.23
N LYS A 215 17.98 -7.98 -0.33
CA LYS A 215 18.41 -9.04 0.59
C LYS A 215 17.32 -9.38 1.59
N ALA A 216 16.72 -8.36 2.21
CA ALA A 216 15.65 -8.54 3.20
C ALA A 216 14.42 -9.23 2.60
N ILE A 217 13.93 -8.78 1.43
CA ILE A 217 12.75 -9.38 0.81
C ILE A 217 12.99 -10.82 0.35
N LYS A 218 14.20 -11.17 -0.10
CA LYS A 218 14.55 -12.56 -0.44
C LYS A 218 14.53 -13.46 0.79
N PHE A 219 14.97 -12.97 1.94
CA PHE A 219 14.86 -13.67 3.22
C PHE A 219 13.40 -13.90 3.57
N VAL A 220 12.58 -12.86 3.48
CA VAL A 220 11.16 -12.87 3.85
C VAL A 220 10.35 -13.91 3.06
N LEU A 221 10.64 -14.10 1.77
CA LEU A 221 9.93 -15.08 0.93
C LEU A 221 10.09 -16.53 1.39
N GLY A 222 11.13 -16.82 2.16
CA GLY A 222 11.37 -18.12 2.77
C GLY A 222 11.06 -18.17 4.27
N SER A 223 10.55 -17.09 4.87
CA SER A 223 10.33 -16.98 6.31
C SER A 223 8.98 -17.56 6.71
N GLU A 224 8.98 -18.30 7.82
CA GLU A 224 7.76 -18.81 8.48
C GLU A 224 7.34 -17.94 9.68
N VAL A 225 8.04 -16.83 9.91
CA VAL A 225 7.74 -15.87 10.98
C VAL A 225 7.40 -14.51 10.39
N SER A 226 6.73 -13.68 11.18
CA SER A 226 6.45 -12.29 10.79
C SER A 226 7.73 -11.48 10.69
N VAL A 227 7.79 -10.60 9.69
CA VAL A 227 8.97 -9.77 9.42
C VAL A 227 8.56 -8.31 9.30
N VAL A 228 9.29 -7.43 9.95
CA VAL A 228 9.16 -5.97 9.81
C VAL A 228 10.41 -5.42 9.14
N MET A 229 10.25 -4.73 8.03
CA MET A 229 11.30 -3.99 7.34
C MET A 229 11.09 -2.49 7.55
N ASP A 230 11.97 -1.85 8.28
CA ASP A 230 12.00 -0.41 8.49
C ASP A 230 12.85 0.23 7.39
N VAL A 231 12.18 0.77 6.38
CA VAL A 231 12.81 1.30 5.16
C VAL A 231 12.88 2.82 5.24
N SER A 232 14.10 3.34 5.37
CA SER A 232 14.33 4.79 5.42
C SER A 232 14.12 5.41 4.05
N ILE A 233 13.21 6.39 3.96
CA ILE A 233 12.96 7.19 2.77
C ILE A 233 13.10 8.68 3.08
N HIS A 234 13.17 9.52 2.03
CA HIS A 234 13.32 10.95 2.22
C HIS A 234 12.06 11.57 2.88
N PRO A 235 12.20 12.39 3.93
CA PRO A 235 11.06 12.96 4.66
C PRO A 235 10.16 13.87 3.81
N GLU A 236 10.71 14.52 2.81
CA GLU A 236 9.98 15.46 1.96
C GLU A 236 9.66 14.91 0.56
N GLU A 237 9.57 13.59 0.42
CA GLU A 237 9.08 12.98 -0.81
C GLU A 237 7.58 13.19 -0.94
N ASP A 238 7.15 13.84 -2.03
CA ASP A 238 5.74 14.09 -2.30
C ASP A 238 5.09 12.98 -3.13
N VAL A 239 3.81 12.74 -2.87
CA VAL A 239 2.98 11.92 -3.75
C VAL A 239 2.57 12.74 -4.95
N LEU A 240 3.09 12.41 -6.12
CA LEU A 240 2.79 13.07 -7.40
C LEU A 240 2.56 12.01 -8.49
N PRO A 241 1.64 12.24 -9.44
CA PRO A 241 0.77 13.41 -9.59
C PRO A 241 -0.29 13.51 -8.48
N PHE A 242 -0.73 14.71 -8.17
CA PHE A 242 -1.68 14.98 -7.09
C PHE A 242 -2.77 15.98 -7.55
N VAL A 243 -4.05 15.64 -7.35
CA VAL A 243 -5.17 16.56 -7.59
C VAL A 243 -5.59 17.17 -6.25
N PRO A 244 -5.46 18.50 -6.07
CA PRO A 244 -5.86 19.13 -4.82
C PRO A 244 -7.36 18.97 -4.53
N PRO A 245 -7.77 18.91 -3.26
CA PRO A 245 -9.18 18.82 -2.88
C PRO A 245 -10.03 19.93 -3.51
N GLY A 246 -11.16 19.55 -4.10
CA GLY A 246 -12.07 20.49 -4.76
C GLY A 246 -11.66 20.96 -6.15
N LYS A 247 -10.54 20.46 -6.67
CA LYS A 247 -10.04 20.76 -8.01
C LYS A 247 -10.44 19.71 -9.04
N GLY A 248 -10.42 20.08 -10.32
CA GLY A 248 -10.66 19.17 -11.43
C GLY A 248 -9.41 18.37 -11.82
N LEU A 249 -9.58 17.28 -12.56
CA LEU A 249 -8.45 16.45 -13.05
C LEU A 249 -7.45 17.21 -13.91
N HIS A 250 -7.89 18.29 -14.58
CA HIS A 250 -7.03 19.16 -15.38
C HIS A 250 -6.18 20.14 -14.55
N GLU A 251 -6.43 20.21 -13.24
CA GLU A 251 -5.67 21.01 -12.28
C GLU A 251 -4.69 20.16 -11.47
N VAL A 252 -4.28 19.02 -12.03
CA VAL A 252 -3.32 18.11 -11.41
C VAL A 252 -1.96 18.79 -11.22
N ILE A 253 -1.37 18.59 -10.05
CA ILE A 253 0.00 18.99 -9.75
C ILE A 253 0.90 17.82 -10.11
N GLU A 254 1.82 18.03 -11.03
CA GLU A 254 2.73 16.98 -11.54
C GLU A 254 4.17 17.13 -11.04
N LYS A 255 4.55 18.34 -10.61
CA LYS A 255 5.92 18.68 -10.16
C LYS A 255 5.84 19.68 -9.00
#